data_bda7e9a5a62d142e3fcdc33c968ba54d
#
_entry.id   bda7e9a5a62d142e3fcdc33c968ba54d
#
_cell.length_a   1.000
_cell.length_b   1.000
_cell.length_c   1.000
_cell.angle_alpha   90.00
_cell.angle_beta   90.00
_cell.angle_gamma   90.00
#
_symmetry.space_group_name_H-M   'P 1'
#
loop_
_entity.id
_entity.type
_entity.pdbx_description
1 polymer ?
#
loop_
_entity_poly.entity_id
_entity_poly.type
_entity_poly.pdbx_seq_one_letter_code
_entity_poly.pdbx_strand_id
1 'polypeptide(L)'
;MDASKLSRARPLALQALLGMSWLLCLAGCVSTSLIDHWKDASFSGPPLHKVLVVGVQRDDGARRVWEDGMVAALARQGTDSTASYRLFPSKAPTAEELGSTAGREGFDGVLATHFVAASRRNYWVPGYVGIGIGWRWRYYGYWGDVYGPGYVESEHRTDYQTDVFTVDAAGGKLIWTGITRSIDVRSTSHTTEEIGHVLVPALIQQGILAGKHA
;
A
#
# COMPACT_ATOMS: atom_id res chain seq x y z
N MET A 1 -2.59 -53.29 29.53
CA MET A 1 -2.50 -52.29 28.44
C MET A 1 -3.45 -51.16 28.81
N ASP A 2 -2.88 -50.00 29.08
CA ASP A 2 -3.53 -48.94 29.86
C ASP A 2 -4.29 -47.96 28.93
N ALA A 3 -5.64 -48.01 29.01
CA ALA A 3 -6.53 -47.19 28.20
C ALA A 3 -6.61 -45.71 28.61
N SER A 4 -5.83 -45.31 29.63
CA SER A 4 -5.87 -43.97 30.21
C SER A 4 -5.01 -42.91 29.49
N LYS A 5 -4.13 -43.33 28.57
CA LYS A 5 -3.18 -42.43 27.85
C LYS A 5 -3.75 -41.83 26.54
N LEU A 6 -4.87 -42.33 26.02
CA LEU A 6 -5.46 -41.85 24.75
C LEU A 6 -6.41 -40.64 24.90
N SER A 7 -6.80 -40.28 26.12
CA SER A 7 -7.81 -39.23 26.39
C SER A 7 -7.23 -37.81 26.46
N ARG A 8 -5.93 -37.62 26.64
CA ARG A 8 -5.32 -36.28 26.85
C ARG A 8 -4.77 -35.61 25.57
N ALA A 9 -4.62 -36.36 24.47
CA ALA A 9 -4.05 -35.80 23.24
C ALA A 9 -5.06 -35.09 22.33
N ARG A 10 -6.37 -35.36 22.51
CA ARG A 10 -7.43 -34.76 21.68
C ARG A 10 -7.67 -33.26 21.87
N PRO A 11 -7.64 -32.68 23.09
CA PRO A 11 -7.89 -31.24 23.24
C PRO A 11 -6.76 -30.36 22.72
N LEU A 12 -5.49 -30.81 22.73
CA LEU A 12 -4.34 -30.02 22.25
C LEU A 12 -4.31 -29.91 20.70
N ALA A 13 -4.68 -30.97 19.99
CA ALA A 13 -4.76 -30.94 18.54
C ALA A 13 -5.91 -30.04 18.05
N LEU A 14 -7.04 -30.03 18.74
CA LEU A 14 -8.19 -29.18 18.42
C LEU A 14 -7.90 -27.70 18.68
N GLN A 15 -7.17 -27.39 19.77
CA GLN A 15 -6.72 -26.02 20.09
C GLN A 15 -5.67 -25.50 19.11
N ALA A 16 -4.76 -26.37 18.63
CA ALA A 16 -3.79 -26.02 17.61
C ALA A 16 -4.46 -25.74 16.25
N LEU A 17 -5.48 -26.51 15.87
CA LEU A 17 -6.26 -26.30 14.63
C LEU A 17 -7.10 -25.02 14.68
N LEU A 18 -7.72 -24.70 15.83
CA LEU A 18 -8.44 -23.45 16.05
C LEU A 18 -7.52 -22.24 16.05
N GLY A 19 -6.33 -22.33 16.63
CA GLY A 19 -5.32 -21.27 16.62
C GLY A 19 -4.77 -20.99 15.21
N MET A 20 -4.57 -22.03 14.40
CA MET A 20 -4.10 -21.91 13.01
C MET A 20 -5.18 -21.33 12.09
N SER A 21 -6.47 -21.61 12.36
CA SER A 21 -7.59 -21.01 11.61
C SER A 21 -7.74 -19.52 11.87
N TRP A 22 -7.39 -19.01 13.04
CA TRP A 22 -7.43 -17.58 13.36
C TRP A 22 -6.30 -16.77 12.70
N LEU A 23 -5.14 -17.39 12.45
CA LEU A 23 -4.03 -16.72 11.74
C LEU A 23 -4.35 -16.49 10.25
N LEU A 24 -5.18 -17.31 9.63
CA LEU A 24 -5.55 -17.19 8.22
C LEU A 24 -6.59 -16.09 7.92
N CYS A 25 -7.30 -15.59 8.93
CA CYS A 25 -8.31 -14.53 8.76
C CYS A 25 -7.75 -13.10 8.75
N LEU A 26 -6.43 -12.91 8.91
CA LEU A 26 -5.80 -11.58 8.93
C LEU A 26 -5.28 -11.12 7.55
N ALA A 27 -5.56 -11.85 6.47
CA ALA A 27 -5.32 -11.36 5.11
C ALA A 27 -6.36 -10.28 4.79
N GLY A 28 -6.14 -9.05 5.27
CA GLY A 28 -6.91 -7.87 4.88
C GLY A 28 -6.83 -7.72 3.36
N CYS A 29 -7.96 -7.49 2.71
CA CYS A 29 -7.99 -7.16 1.29
C CYS A 29 -7.19 -5.86 1.10
N VAL A 30 -5.98 -5.95 0.55
CA VAL A 30 -5.19 -4.80 0.11
C VAL A 30 -5.87 -4.28 -1.16
N SER A 31 -6.42 -3.06 -1.08
CA SER A 31 -7.06 -2.40 -2.22
C SER A 31 -6.07 -1.60 -3.08
N THR A 32 -4.80 -1.59 -2.71
CA THR A 32 -3.73 -0.84 -3.38
C THR A 32 -2.73 -1.77 -4.05
N SER A 33 -2.28 -1.41 -5.25
CA SER A 33 -1.25 -2.16 -6.01
C SER A 33 -0.28 -1.22 -6.71
N LEU A 34 0.98 -1.64 -6.85
CA LEU A 34 1.96 -1.00 -7.75
C LEU A 34 1.66 -1.50 -9.16
N ILE A 35 1.18 -0.60 -10.04
CA ILE A 35 0.72 -0.98 -11.38
C ILE A 35 1.78 -0.78 -12.46
N ASP A 36 2.73 0.12 -12.22
CA ASP A 36 3.84 0.39 -13.13
C ASP A 36 5.02 0.99 -12.37
N HIS A 37 6.24 0.78 -12.85
CA HIS A 37 7.43 1.39 -12.29
C HIS A 37 8.59 1.40 -13.30
N TRP A 38 9.47 2.36 -13.12
CA TRP A 38 10.74 2.47 -13.83
C TRP A 38 11.89 2.70 -12.85
N LYS A 39 13.03 2.08 -13.12
CA LYS A 39 14.28 2.29 -12.40
C LYS A 39 15.36 2.70 -13.39
N ASP A 40 16.16 3.70 -13.02
CA ASP A 40 17.33 4.08 -13.82
C ASP A 40 18.34 2.92 -13.86
N ALA A 41 18.55 2.38 -15.05
CA ALA A 41 19.50 1.28 -15.27
C ALA A 41 20.96 1.69 -14.98
N SER A 42 21.26 3.00 -15.00
CA SER A 42 22.60 3.51 -14.67
C SER A 42 22.82 3.73 -13.17
N PHE A 43 21.76 3.60 -12.36
CA PHE A 43 21.89 3.73 -10.90
C PHE A 43 22.57 2.50 -10.32
N SER A 44 23.83 2.68 -9.91
CA SER A 44 24.67 1.67 -9.26
C SER A 44 25.15 2.10 -7.85
N GLY A 45 24.56 3.20 -7.32
CA GLY A 45 24.85 3.69 -5.96
C GLY A 45 24.33 2.75 -4.87
N PRO A 46 24.77 2.96 -3.62
CA PRO A 46 24.22 2.24 -2.49
C PRO A 46 22.73 2.57 -2.30
N PRO A 47 21.95 1.68 -1.66
CA PRO A 47 20.58 2.00 -1.27
C PRO A 47 20.54 3.24 -0.37
N LEU A 48 19.50 4.06 -0.52
CA LEU A 48 19.32 5.29 0.27
C LEU A 48 18.93 4.94 1.72
N HIS A 49 19.61 5.52 2.70
CA HIS A 49 19.43 5.26 4.13
C HIS A 49 18.58 6.33 4.82
N LYS A 50 18.72 7.59 4.39
CA LYS A 50 18.05 8.74 5.00
C LYS A 50 17.31 9.55 3.93
N VAL A 51 15.99 9.48 3.91
CA VAL A 51 15.18 10.11 2.85
C VAL A 51 14.26 11.21 3.39
N LEU A 52 14.12 12.28 2.63
CA LEU A 52 13.14 13.32 2.86
C LEU A 52 11.84 12.96 2.14
N VAL A 53 10.73 12.85 2.88
CA VAL A 53 9.41 12.53 2.33
C VAL A 53 8.65 13.79 1.99
N VAL A 54 8.17 13.89 0.76
CA VAL A 54 7.43 15.05 0.23
C VAL A 54 6.08 14.60 -0.30
N GLY A 55 5.00 15.08 0.31
CA GLY A 55 3.64 14.90 -0.17
C GLY A 55 3.17 16.12 -0.97
N VAL A 56 3.02 16.00 -2.29
CA VAL A 56 2.46 17.07 -3.11
C VAL A 56 0.94 16.97 -3.05
N GLN A 57 0.34 17.63 -2.07
CA GLN A 57 -1.10 17.63 -1.80
C GLN A 57 -1.71 19.02 -1.97
N ARG A 58 -3.03 19.09 -2.17
CA ARG A 58 -3.74 20.37 -2.38
C ARG A 58 -3.85 21.22 -1.13
N ASP A 59 -3.94 20.57 0.04
CA ASP A 59 -4.01 21.25 1.33
C ASP A 59 -2.92 20.75 2.29
N ASP A 60 -2.56 21.61 3.24
CA ASP A 60 -1.45 21.35 4.15
C ASP A 60 -1.78 20.26 5.18
N GLY A 61 -3.04 20.09 5.54
CA GLY A 61 -3.48 19.00 6.43
C GLY A 61 -3.32 17.64 5.79
N ALA A 62 -3.78 17.48 4.56
CA ALA A 62 -3.61 16.25 3.78
C ALA A 62 -2.12 15.95 3.53
N ARG A 63 -1.30 16.97 3.27
CA ARG A 63 0.14 16.83 3.12
C ARG A 63 0.77 16.23 4.39
N ARG A 64 0.48 16.77 5.57
CA ARG A 64 1.03 16.28 6.85
C ARG A 64 0.62 14.84 7.13
N VAL A 65 -0.67 14.52 6.94
CA VAL A 65 -1.18 13.15 7.12
C VAL A 65 -0.47 12.18 6.18
N TRP A 66 -0.26 12.57 4.92
CA TRP A 66 0.45 11.76 3.94
C TRP A 66 1.91 11.55 4.33
N GLU A 67 2.64 12.63 4.60
CA GLU A 67 4.07 12.55 4.93
C GLU A 67 4.32 11.75 6.21
N ASP A 68 3.53 11.96 7.27
CA ASP A 68 3.65 11.18 8.52
C ASP A 68 3.34 9.69 8.31
N GLY A 69 2.33 9.36 7.52
CA GLY A 69 1.99 7.98 7.20
C GLY A 69 3.10 7.28 6.41
N MET A 70 3.71 7.96 5.46
CA MET A 70 4.83 7.41 4.68
C MET A 70 6.10 7.27 5.53
N VAL A 71 6.41 8.26 6.37
CA VAL A 71 7.52 8.17 7.35
C VAL A 71 7.32 6.96 8.27
N ALA A 72 6.09 6.74 8.77
CA ALA A 72 5.80 5.56 9.59
C ALA A 72 5.98 4.24 8.82
N ALA A 73 5.62 4.20 7.53
CA ALA A 73 5.82 3.01 6.69
C ALA A 73 7.31 2.72 6.46
N LEU A 74 8.12 3.74 6.17
CA LEU A 74 9.57 3.63 6.00
C LEU A 74 10.26 3.18 7.29
N ALA A 75 9.89 3.77 8.43
CA ALA A 75 10.45 3.42 9.73
C ALA A 75 10.17 1.95 10.12
N ARG A 76 8.98 1.42 9.80
CA ARG A 76 8.66 -0.01 10.00
C ARG A 76 9.64 -0.93 9.29
N GLN A 77 10.15 -0.54 8.13
CA GLN A 77 11.12 -1.28 7.32
C GLN A 77 12.59 -0.93 7.65
N GLY A 78 12.84 0.06 8.53
CA GLY A 78 14.16 0.43 9.01
C GLY A 78 14.87 1.49 8.17
N THR A 79 14.18 2.13 7.23
CA THR A 79 14.69 3.30 6.50
C THR A 79 14.48 4.56 7.35
N ASP A 80 15.54 5.35 7.59
CA ASP A 80 15.43 6.66 8.25
C ASP A 80 14.75 7.66 7.33
N SER A 81 13.80 8.42 7.87
CA SER A 81 13.04 9.37 7.04
C SER A 81 12.47 10.53 7.86
N THR A 82 12.32 11.66 7.18
CA THR A 82 11.77 12.88 7.76
C THR A 82 10.69 13.45 6.85
N ALA A 83 9.57 13.86 7.43
CA ALA A 83 8.50 14.55 6.72
C ALA A 83 8.94 15.99 6.34
N SER A 84 8.71 16.38 5.09
CA SER A 84 9.17 17.69 4.58
C SER A 84 8.52 18.86 5.29
N TYR A 85 7.27 18.72 5.77
CA TYR A 85 6.59 19.81 6.49
C TYR A 85 7.31 20.22 7.80
N ARG A 86 8.16 19.36 8.37
CA ARG A 86 8.96 19.71 9.57
C ARG A 86 10.06 20.71 9.25
N LEU A 87 10.57 20.68 8.01
CA LEU A 87 11.57 21.63 7.51
C LEU A 87 10.92 22.84 6.82
N PHE A 88 9.74 22.63 6.24
CA PHE A 88 8.97 23.62 5.48
C PHE A 88 7.53 23.71 6.00
N PRO A 89 7.32 24.29 7.22
CA PRO A 89 6.01 24.21 7.89
C PRO A 89 4.92 25.09 7.25
N SER A 90 5.30 26.13 6.49
CA SER A 90 4.36 27.13 6.00
C SER A 90 3.88 26.90 4.57
N LYS A 91 4.61 26.16 3.76
CA LYS A 91 4.29 25.86 2.35
C LYS A 91 5.03 24.63 1.86
N ALA A 92 4.53 24.01 0.78
CA ALA A 92 5.30 23.02 0.04
C ALA A 92 6.57 23.69 -0.54
N PRO A 93 7.75 23.06 -0.40
CA PRO A 93 9.01 23.62 -0.90
C PRO A 93 9.06 23.56 -2.44
N THR A 94 9.84 24.45 -3.03
CA THR A 94 10.25 24.34 -4.42
C THR A 94 11.31 23.27 -4.59
N ALA A 95 11.55 22.80 -5.83
CA ALA A 95 12.59 21.81 -6.10
C ALA A 95 13.99 22.30 -5.67
N GLU A 96 14.28 23.60 -5.85
CA GLU A 96 15.55 24.21 -5.43
C GLU A 96 15.70 24.26 -3.90
N GLU A 97 14.64 24.69 -3.18
CA GLU A 97 14.60 24.66 -1.72
C GLU A 97 14.78 23.24 -1.17
N LEU A 98 14.13 22.22 -1.82
CA LEU A 98 14.30 20.82 -1.46
C LEU A 98 15.73 20.34 -1.62
N GLY A 99 16.33 20.51 -2.80
CA GLY A 99 17.67 20.02 -3.09
C GLY A 99 18.72 20.65 -2.16
N SER A 100 18.69 21.98 -1.97
CA SER A 100 19.62 22.69 -1.11
C SER A 100 19.46 22.29 0.37
N THR A 101 18.23 22.14 0.84
CA THR A 101 17.97 21.75 2.23
C THR A 101 18.28 20.26 2.45
N ALA A 102 17.90 19.38 1.54
CA ALA A 102 18.20 17.95 1.66
C ALA A 102 19.70 17.70 1.74
N GLY A 103 20.51 18.35 0.90
CA GLY A 103 21.97 18.24 0.94
C GLY A 103 22.57 18.77 2.25
N ARG A 104 22.11 19.91 2.75
CA ARG A 104 22.59 20.51 4.00
C ARG A 104 22.25 19.68 5.23
N GLU A 105 21.05 19.07 5.27
CA GLU A 105 20.59 18.23 6.38
C GLU A 105 21.08 16.77 6.28
N GLY A 106 21.86 16.45 5.25
CA GLY A 106 22.48 15.13 5.05
C GLY A 106 21.49 14.02 4.69
N PHE A 107 20.48 14.33 3.89
CA PHE A 107 19.65 13.32 3.24
C PHE A 107 20.36 12.76 1.99
N ASP A 108 20.24 11.47 1.76
CA ASP A 108 20.75 10.79 0.56
C ASP A 108 19.73 10.81 -0.57
N GLY A 109 18.44 10.98 -0.24
CA GLY A 109 17.41 11.03 -1.25
C GLY A 109 16.14 11.77 -0.84
N VAL A 110 15.30 12.02 -1.84
CA VAL A 110 13.96 12.59 -1.70
C VAL A 110 12.96 11.60 -2.29
N LEU A 111 11.92 11.27 -1.52
CA LEU A 111 10.76 10.50 -1.95
C LEU A 111 9.57 11.45 -2.07
N ALA A 112 9.20 11.78 -3.31
CA ALA A 112 8.11 12.69 -3.60
C ALA A 112 6.90 11.93 -4.15
N THR A 113 5.71 12.14 -3.57
CA THR A 113 4.48 11.53 -4.05
C THR A 113 3.45 12.58 -4.41
N HIS A 114 2.82 12.42 -5.56
CA HIS A 114 1.74 13.28 -6.02
C HIS A 114 0.57 12.48 -6.59
N PHE A 115 -0.61 13.09 -6.52
CA PHE A 115 -1.81 12.58 -7.17
C PHE A 115 -1.70 12.72 -8.69
N VAL A 116 -2.03 11.65 -9.43
CA VAL A 116 -2.00 11.65 -10.89
C VAL A 116 -3.41 11.73 -11.47
N ALA A 117 -4.29 10.82 -11.07
CA ALA A 117 -5.63 10.72 -11.64
C ALA A 117 -6.61 10.07 -10.67
N ALA A 118 -7.89 10.45 -10.80
CA ALA A 118 -9.00 9.69 -10.27
C ALA A 118 -9.92 9.30 -11.43
N SER A 119 -10.34 8.06 -11.45
CA SER A 119 -11.28 7.55 -12.44
C SER A 119 -12.38 6.73 -11.77
N ARG A 120 -13.57 6.72 -12.38
CA ARG A 120 -14.68 5.88 -11.98
C ARG A 120 -14.90 4.85 -13.09
N ARG A 121 -14.93 3.58 -12.72
CA ARG A 121 -15.31 2.50 -13.62
C ARG A 121 -16.64 1.92 -13.15
N ASN A 122 -17.61 1.92 -14.03
CA ASN A 122 -18.89 1.28 -13.78
C ASN A 122 -18.91 -0.05 -14.52
N TYR A 123 -19.27 -1.13 -13.85
CA TYR A 123 -19.52 -2.42 -14.46
C TYR A 123 -20.85 -2.99 -13.97
N TRP A 124 -21.51 -3.66 -14.89
CA TRP A 124 -22.77 -4.30 -14.59
C TRP A 124 -22.50 -5.66 -13.94
N VAL A 125 -23.00 -5.85 -12.73
CA VAL A 125 -22.93 -7.12 -12.02
C VAL A 125 -24.26 -7.84 -12.24
N PRO A 126 -24.25 -9.04 -12.88
CA PRO A 126 -25.46 -9.84 -13.00
C PRO A 126 -25.98 -10.17 -11.60
N GLY A 127 -27.26 -9.94 -11.38
CA GLY A 127 -27.88 -10.35 -10.11
C GLY A 127 -27.90 -11.87 -10.00
N TYR A 128 -27.32 -12.40 -8.94
CA TYR A 128 -27.45 -13.80 -8.56
C TYR A 128 -28.54 -13.89 -7.50
N VAL A 129 -29.64 -14.56 -7.82
CA VAL A 129 -30.57 -15.01 -6.78
C VAL A 129 -29.98 -16.28 -6.20
N GLY A 130 -29.48 -16.18 -4.96
CA GLY A 130 -28.99 -17.34 -4.24
C GLY A 130 -30.11 -18.37 -4.10
N ILE A 131 -29.96 -19.50 -4.76
CA ILE A 131 -30.86 -20.65 -4.57
C ILE A 131 -30.59 -21.16 -3.16
N GLY A 132 -31.51 -20.89 -2.23
CA GLY A 132 -31.50 -21.54 -0.93
C GLY A 132 -31.47 -23.06 -1.14
N ILE A 133 -30.45 -23.72 -0.62
CA ILE A 133 -30.21 -25.16 -0.77
C ILE A 133 -31.25 -25.91 0.10
N GLY A 134 -32.49 -25.97 -0.40
CA GLY A 134 -33.48 -26.94 0.01
C GLY A 134 -33.46 -28.10 -0.99
N TRP A 135 -32.82 -29.21 -0.64
CA TRP A 135 -32.64 -30.35 -1.52
C TRP A 135 -33.93 -30.96 -2.12
N ARG A 136 -35.12 -30.51 -1.63
CA ARG A 136 -36.45 -31.00 -1.99
C ARG A 136 -37.05 -30.31 -3.25
N TRP A 137 -36.48 -29.17 -3.72
CA TRP A 137 -37.00 -28.41 -4.87
C TRP A 137 -36.16 -28.56 -6.15
N ARG A 138 -35.30 -29.55 -6.22
CA ARG A 138 -34.28 -29.71 -7.28
C ARG A 138 -34.87 -30.05 -8.65
N TYR A 139 -36.16 -30.32 -8.79
CA TYR A 139 -36.71 -30.85 -10.03
C TYR A 139 -37.56 -29.86 -10.86
N TYR A 140 -38.14 -28.82 -10.25
CA TYR A 140 -39.07 -27.94 -10.93
C TYR A 140 -38.64 -26.46 -11.01
N GLY A 141 -37.58 -26.01 -10.38
CA GLY A 141 -37.18 -24.59 -10.29
C GLY A 141 -35.91 -24.23 -11.09
N TYR A 142 -35.39 -25.10 -11.91
CA TYR A 142 -34.02 -24.93 -12.46
C TYR A 142 -33.89 -23.78 -13.51
N TRP A 143 -34.97 -23.28 -14.11
CA TRP A 143 -34.88 -22.37 -15.23
C TRP A 143 -35.54 -20.99 -15.00
N GLY A 144 -36.18 -20.75 -13.88
CA GLY A 144 -36.93 -19.50 -13.61
C GLY A 144 -36.20 -18.43 -12.81
N ASP A 145 -35.27 -18.78 -11.92
CA ASP A 145 -34.80 -17.88 -10.88
C ASP A 145 -33.28 -17.63 -10.85
N VAL A 146 -32.59 -17.86 -11.96
CA VAL A 146 -31.12 -17.72 -12.01
C VAL A 146 -30.68 -16.27 -12.22
N TYR A 147 -31.55 -15.39 -12.68
CA TYR A 147 -31.23 -13.99 -12.99
C TYR A 147 -32.12 -13.05 -12.20
N GLY A 148 -31.64 -12.60 -11.05
CA GLY A 148 -32.17 -11.39 -10.41
C GLY A 148 -31.80 -10.14 -11.21
N PRO A 149 -32.43 -8.97 -10.92
CA PRO A 149 -32.03 -7.72 -11.55
C PRO A 149 -30.57 -7.44 -11.21
N GLY A 150 -29.74 -7.31 -12.22
CA GLY A 150 -28.35 -6.88 -12.06
C GLY A 150 -28.29 -5.46 -11.51
N TYR A 151 -27.17 -5.09 -10.93
CA TYR A 151 -26.89 -3.74 -10.45
C TYR A 151 -25.59 -3.21 -11.06
N VAL A 152 -25.48 -1.89 -11.12
CA VAL A 152 -24.25 -1.24 -11.56
C VAL A 152 -23.37 -0.99 -10.33
N GLU A 153 -22.22 -1.62 -10.31
CA GLU A 153 -21.19 -1.35 -9.31
C GLU A 153 -20.22 -0.29 -9.85
N SER A 154 -19.89 0.67 -8.99
CA SER A 154 -18.97 1.74 -9.33
C SER A 154 -17.69 1.58 -8.53
N GLU A 155 -16.58 1.39 -9.21
CA GLU A 155 -15.24 1.33 -8.62
C GLU A 155 -14.56 2.70 -8.78
N HIS A 156 -14.13 3.29 -7.68
CA HIS A 156 -13.34 4.51 -7.68
C HIS A 156 -11.87 4.15 -7.60
N ARG A 157 -11.11 4.53 -8.62
CA ARG A 157 -9.67 4.32 -8.71
C ARG A 157 -8.95 5.63 -8.54
N THR A 158 -7.91 5.63 -7.71
CA THR A 158 -7.04 6.78 -7.50
C THR A 158 -5.60 6.35 -7.71
N ASP A 159 -4.92 7.03 -8.63
CA ASP A 159 -3.54 6.77 -8.99
C ASP A 159 -2.63 7.84 -8.36
N TYR A 160 -1.56 7.39 -7.70
CA TYR A 160 -0.50 8.22 -7.15
C TYR A 160 0.81 7.84 -7.80
N GLN A 161 1.59 8.84 -8.20
CA GLN A 161 2.96 8.64 -8.65
C GLN A 161 3.92 8.98 -7.53
N THR A 162 4.89 8.10 -7.31
CA THR A 162 5.99 8.32 -6.39
C THR A 162 7.29 8.32 -7.18
N ASP A 163 8.07 9.37 -6.98
CA ASP A 163 9.37 9.57 -7.58
C ASP A 163 10.45 9.55 -6.49
N VAL A 164 11.57 8.87 -6.74
CA VAL A 164 12.72 8.84 -5.84
C VAL A 164 13.92 9.46 -6.53
N PHE A 165 14.47 10.46 -5.87
CA PHE A 165 15.65 11.20 -6.34
C PHE A 165 16.82 10.95 -5.39
N THR A 166 18.04 10.87 -5.93
CA THR A 166 19.26 11.04 -5.14
C THR A 166 19.42 12.51 -4.77
N VAL A 167 20.13 12.78 -3.67
CA VAL A 167 20.58 14.14 -3.34
C VAL A 167 22.08 14.21 -3.66
N ASP A 168 22.44 15.09 -4.59
CA ASP A 168 23.81 15.37 -4.99
C ASP A 168 24.08 16.86 -5.13
N ALA A 169 25.31 17.25 -5.36
CA ALA A 169 25.72 18.65 -5.51
C ALA A 169 25.08 19.36 -6.71
N ALA A 170 24.53 18.61 -7.66
CA ALA A 170 23.85 19.15 -8.85
C ALA A 170 22.33 19.30 -8.68
N GLY A 171 21.77 18.91 -7.51
CA GLY A 171 20.35 19.11 -7.18
C GLY A 171 19.49 17.84 -7.20
N GLY A 172 20.09 16.69 -7.48
CA GLY A 172 19.41 15.39 -7.43
C GLY A 172 19.05 14.80 -8.80
N LYS A 173 19.09 13.48 -8.89
CA LYS A 173 18.79 12.70 -10.08
C LYS A 173 17.62 11.77 -9.80
N LEU A 174 16.64 11.73 -10.70
CA LEU A 174 15.56 10.72 -10.64
C LEU A 174 16.17 9.33 -10.86
N ILE A 175 15.98 8.44 -9.90
CA ILE A 175 16.49 7.05 -9.96
C ILE A 175 15.39 6.02 -10.01
N TRP A 176 14.17 6.39 -9.59
CA TRP A 176 13.03 5.50 -9.62
C TRP A 176 11.73 6.30 -9.70
N THR A 177 10.76 5.78 -10.43
CA THR A 177 9.38 6.26 -10.42
C THR A 177 8.43 5.09 -10.45
N GLY A 178 7.27 5.20 -9.80
CA GLY A 178 6.25 4.17 -9.84
C GLY A 178 4.85 4.73 -9.62
N ILE A 179 3.87 4.04 -10.17
CA ILE A 179 2.46 4.38 -10.06
C ILE A 179 1.76 3.35 -9.20
N THR A 180 1.18 3.80 -8.09
CA THR A 180 0.31 2.99 -7.25
C THR A 180 -1.14 3.34 -7.52
N ARG A 181 -1.99 2.32 -7.59
CA ARG A 181 -3.45 2.43 -7.76
C ARG A 181 -4.14 1.95 -6.50
N SER A 182 -4.97 2.80 -5.93
CA SER A 182 -5.86 2.47 -4.81
C SER A 182 -7.30 2.45 -5.27
N ILE A 183 -8.05 1.43 -4.82
CA ILE A 183 -9.46 1.23 -5.13
C ILE A 183 -10.27 1.61 -3.89
N ASP A 184 -11.37 2.36 -4.08
CA ASP A 184 -12.31 2.79 -3.03
C ASP A 184 -11.65 3.46 -1.83
N VAL A 185 -10.88 4.51 -2.11
CA VAL A 185 -10.15 5.32 -1.11
C VAL A 185 -11.09 5.78 0.01
N ARG A 186 -10.80 5.37 1.25
CA ARG A 186 -11.62 5.69 2.44
C ARG A 186 -11.18 6.98 3.12
N SER A 187 -9.88 7.17 3.26
CA SER A 187 -9.27 8.36 3.87
C SER A 187 -7.82 8.49 3.44
N THR A 188 -7.24 9.69 3.56
CA THR A 188 -5.82 9.92 3.26
C THR A 188 -4.91 9.02 4.08
N SER A 189 -5.15 8.88 5.39
CA SER A 189 -4.33 8.04 6.28
C SER A 189 -4.36 6.57 5.89
N HIS A 190 -5.53 6.01 5.60
CA HIS A 190 -5.67 4.62 5.19
C HIS A 190 -4.98 4.36 3.85
N THR A 191 -5.21 5.25 2.86
CA THR A 191 -4.57 5.15 1.55
C THR A 191 -3.06 5.24 1.64
N THR A 192 -2.52 6.15 2.46
CA THR A 192 -1.06 6.28 2.66
C THR A 192 -0.48 5.01 3.29
N GLU A 193 -1.17 4.42 4.26
CA GLU A 193 -0.74 3.17 4.88
C GLU A 193 -0.68 2.03 3.87
N GLU A 194 -1.73 1.84 3.06
CA GLU A 194 -1.77 0.80 2.02
C GLU A 194 -0.69 1.02 0.96
N ILE A 195 -0.50 2.28 0.49
CA ILE A 195 0.57 2.60 -0.46
C ILE A 195 1.94 2.30 0.16
N GLY A 196 2.17 2.68 1.41
CA GLY A 196 3.41 2.38 2.12
C GLY A 196 3.68 0.88 2.24
N HIS A 197 2.66 0.07 2.49
CA HIS A 197 2.77 -1.40 2.54
C HIS A 197 3.19 -2.02 1.20
N VAL A 198 2.77 -1.44 0.08
CA VAL A 198 3.12 -1.95 -1.26
C VAL A 198 4.43 -1.36 -1.77
N LEU A 199 4.60 -0.04 -1.61
CA LEU A 199 5.69 0.73 -2.20
C LEU A 199 7.03 0.48 -1.50
N VAL A 200 7.06 0.55 -0.15
CA VAL A 200 8.34 0.51 0.58
C VAL A 200 9.06 -0.84 0.42
N PRO A 201 8.39 -2.01 0.56
CA PRO A 201 9.04 -3.28 0.25
C PRO A 201 9.52 -3.40 -1.20
N ALA A 202 8.78 -2.87 -2.17
CA ALA A 202 9.19 -2.87 -3.57
C ALA A 202 10.47 -2.05 -3.80
N LEU A 203 10.58 -0.87 -3.18
CA LEU A 203 11.78 -0.03 -3.25
C LEU A 203 13.00 -0.70 -2.61
N ILE A 204 12.83 -1.39 -1.48
CA ILE A 204 13.90 -2.15 -0.81
C ILE A 204 14.33 -3.33 -1.69
N GLN A 205 13.38 -4.11 -2.21
CA GLN A 205 13.67 -5.26 -3.06
C GLN A 205 14.43 -4.87 -4.34
N GLN A 206 14.16 -3.66 -4.86
CA GLN A 206 14.85 -3.12 -6.03
C GLN A 206 16.19 -2.44 -5.69
N GLY A 207 16.59 -2.41 -4.43
CA GLY A 207 17.85 -1.79 -3.98
C GLY A 207 17.86 -0.26 -4.07
N ILE A 208 16.68 0.37 -4.01
CA ILE A 208 16.56 1.84 -3.97
C ILE A 208 16.67 2.34 -2.53
N LEU A 209 16.01 1.68 -1.58
CA LEU A 209 16.05 2.01 -0.16
C LEU A 209 16.77 0.93 0.65
N ALA A 210 17.46 1.35 1.69
CA ALA A 210 17.98 0.45 2.70
C ALA A 210 16.83 0.00 3.63
N GLY A 211 16.81 -1.31 3.95
CA GLY A 211 15.85 -1.91 4.88
C GLY A 211 16.57 -2.61 6.04
N LYS A 212 15.82 -3.13 7.01
CA LYS A 212 16.35 -3.83 8.21
C LYS A 212 17.24 -5.05 7.92
N HIS A 213 17.24 -5.54 6.68
CA HIS A 213 17.93 -6.77 6.28
C HIS A 213 18.95 -6.53 5.15
N ALA A 214 19.34 -5.27 4.93
CA ALA A 214 20.37 -4.92 3.95
C ALA A 214 21.75 -4.84 4.62
#